data_2fabc9280fbd176b0956657162e412c4
#
_entry.id   2fabc9280fbd176b0956657162e412c4
#
_cell.length_a   1.000
_cell.length_b   1.000
_cell.length_c   1.000
_cell.angle_alpha   90.00
_cell.angle_beta   90.00
_cell.angle_gamma   90.00
#
_symmetry.space_group_name_H-M   'P 1'
#
loop_
_entity.id
_entity.type
_entity.pdbx_description
1 polymer ?
#
loop_
_entity_poly.entity_id
_entity_poly.type
_entity_poly.pdbx_seq_one_letter_code
_entity_poly.pdbx_strand_id
1 'polypeptide(L)'
;MDKKIIITIGRQFGAGGLVVASELGRKLGIPVYDKESDEKKRFFSLASIFSNGFGDTENYMSDKGIFQMQSQAIKEIAGQGSAIIVGRCSDYILRDMEGTLDVFLTSPADIRASRVSQRAGITLEEAEKMVENMDR
;
A
#
# COMPACT_ATOMS: atom_id res chain seq x y z
N MET A 1 -14.88 12.62 -20.56
CA MET A 1 -13.96 11.57 -20.95
C MET A 1 -13.13 11.15 -19.73
N ASP A 2 -13.20 9.89 -19.42
CA ASP A 2 -12.63 9.40 -18.17
C ASP A 2 -11.19 9.00 -18.38
N LYS A 3 -10.29 9.79 -17.83
CA LYS A 3 -8.88 9.43 -17.81
C LYS A 3 -8.63 8.53 -16.63
N LYS A 4 -7.85 7.48 -16.86
CA LYS A 4 -7.41 6.62 -15.78
C LYS A 4 -6.48 7.39 -14.86
N ILE A 5 -6.73 7.31 -13.56
CA ILE A 5 -5.92 7.96 -12.53
C ILE A 5 -5.41 6.89 -11.58
N ILE A 6 -4.11 6.84 -11.40
CA ILE A 6 -3.48 5.97 -10.41
C ILE A 6 -2.86 6.86 -9.34
N ILE A 7 -3.24 6.63 -8.10
CA ILE A 7 -2.70 7.39 -6.96
C ILE A 7 -1.95 6.41 -6.07
N THR A 8 -0.67 6.65 -5.86
CA THR A 8 0.11 5.86 -4.90
C THR A 8 0.23 6.65 -3.62
N ILE A 9 0.07 5.98 -2.48
CA ILE A 9 0.17 6.63 -1.18
C ILE A 9 1.25 5.93 -0.36
N GLY A 10 2.40 6.58 -0.25
CA GLY A 10 3.43 6.20 0.71
C GLY A 10 3.17 6.95 2.00
N ARG A 11 3.62 6.41 3.12
CA ARG A 11 3.38 7.06 4.40
C ARG A 11 4.38 6.59 5.44
N GLN A 12 4.58 7.45 6.44
CA GLN A 12 5.25 7.06 7.65
C GLN A 12 4.29 6.24 8.51
N PHE A 13 4.85 5.37 9.33
CA PHE A 13 4.06 4.55 10.26
C PHE A 13 3.21 5.44 11.17
N GLY A 14 1.93 5.17 11.22
CA GLY A 14 0.98 5.94 12.04
C GLY A 14 0.51 7.26 11.44
N ALA A 15 0.86 7.57 10.20
CA ALA A 15 0.46 8.82 9.56
C ALA A 15 -0.98 8.81 9.03
N GLY A 16 -1.69 7.68 9.11
CA GLY A 16 -3.10 7.62 8.70
C GLY A 16 -3.30 7.37 7.22
N GLY A 17 -2.37 6.67 6.57
CA GLY A 17 -2.44 6.45 5.13
C GLY A 17 -3.71 5.75 4.67
N LEU A 18 -4.17 4.73 5.40
CA LEU A 18 -5.38 4.00 5.03
C LEU A 18 -6.63 4.88 5.17
N VAL A 19 -6.69 5.69 6.23
CA VAL A 19 -7.83 6.60 6.44
C VAL A 19 -7.92 7.60 5.29
N VAL A 20 -6.80 8.21 4.91
CA VAL A 20 -6.75 9.15 3.79
C VAL A 20 -7.13 8.46 2.49
N ALA A 21 -6.55 7.28 2.24
CA ALA A 21 -6.83 6.52 1.02
C ALA A 21 -8.30 6.15 0.91
N SER A 22 -8.90 5.67 2.00
CA SER A 22 -10.30 5.28 2.02
C SER A 22 -11.23 6.45 1.73
N GLU A 23 -10.96 7.58 2.36
CA GLU A 23 -11.75 8.79 2.15
C GLU A 23 -11.62 9.30 0.71
N LEU A 24 -10.41 9.29 0.18
CA LEU A 24 -10.15 9.70 -1.19
C LEU A 24 -10.84 8.78 -2.18
N GLY A 25 -10.77 7.47 -1.95
CA GLY A 25 -11.43 6.48 -2.80
C GLY A 25 -12.92 6.66 -2.81
N ARG A 26 -13.51 6.97 -1.65
CA ARG A 26 -14.94 7.24 -1.55
C ARG A 26 -15.33 8.50 -2.35
N LYS A 27 -14.54 9.55 -2.24
CA LYS A 27 -14.81 10.80 -2.95
C LYS A 27 -14.67 10.68 -4.44
N LEU A 28 -13.69 9.92 -4.90
CA LEU A 28 -13.40 9.78 -6.33
C LEU A 28 -14.12 8.59 -6.97
N GLY A 29 -14.71 7.73 -6.16
CA GLY A 29 -15.38 6.52 -6.67
C GLY A 29 -14.43 5.52 -7.29
N ILE A 30 -13.20 5.40 -6.76
CA ILE A 30 -12.21 4.45 -7.27
C ILE A 30 -11.76 3.49 -6.17
N PRO A 31 -11.36 2.28 -6.54
CA PRO A 31 -11.00 1.27 -5.53
C PRO A 31 -9.66 1.58 -4.85
N VAL A 32 -9.54 1.12 -3.60
CA VAL A 32 -8.34 1.25 -2.79
C VAL A 32 -7.75 -0.13 -2.55
N TYR A 33 -6.47 -0.28 -2.80
CA TYR A 33 -5.74 -1.53 -2.61
C TYR A 33 -4.72 -1.36 -1.49
N ASP A 34 -4.90 -2.10 -0.42
CA ASP A 34 -4.08 -2.05 0.78
C ASP A 34 -4.11 -3.42 1.44
N LYS A 35 -3.06 -3.75 2.18
CA LYS A 35 -3.01 -5.05 2.87
C LYS A 35 -4.07 -5.19 3.97
N GLU A 36 -4.61 -4.06 4.46
CA GLU A 36 -5.60 -4.06 5.53
C GLU A 36 -7.04 -3.86 5.03
N SER A 37 -7.24 -3.75 3.71
CA SER A 37 -8.55 -3.50 3.14
C SER A 37 -9.16 -4.77 2.56
N ASP A 38 -10.44 -4.70 2.19
CA ASP A 38 -11.12 -5.80 1.54
C ASP A 38 -10.50 -6.15 0.19
N GLU A 39 -9.79 -5.23 -0.43
CA GLU A 39 -9.05 -5.45 -1.67
C GLU A 39 -7.83 -6.35 -1.49
N LYS A 40 -7.42 -6.60 -0.26
CA LYS A 40 -6.34 -7.51 0.06
C LYS A 40 -6.52 -8.87 -0.61
N LYS A 41 -7.73 -9.41 -0.56
CA LYS A 41 -8.01 -10.71 -1.17
C LYS A 41 -7.79 -10.67 -2.68
N ARG A 42 -8.22 -9.60 -3.32
CA ARG A 42 -8.03 -9.43 -4.76
C ARG A 42 -6.55 -9.31 -5.10
N PHE A 43 -5.80 -8.54 -4.30
CA PHE A 43 -4.38 -8.38 -4.47
C PHE A 43 -3.65 -9.72 -4.39
N PHE A 44 -3.94 -10.50 -3.35
CA PHE A 44 -3.34 -11.83 -3.18
C PHE A 44 -3.79 -12.80 -4.25
N SER A 45 -5.02 -12.69 -4.72
CA SER A 45 -5.53 -13.54 -5.79
C SER A 45 -4.75 -13.31 -7.08
N LEU A 46 -4.46 -12.06 -7.42
CA LEU A 46 -3.65 -11.74 -8.58
C LEU A 46 -2.23 -12.28 -8.42
N ALA A 47 -1.64 -12.07 -7.24
CA ALA A 47 -0.30 -12.60 -6.96
C ALA A 47 -0.27 -14.11 -7.07
N SER A 48 -1.32 -14.79 -6.61
CA SER A 48 -1.44 -16.25 -6.70
C SER A 48 -1.51 -16.73 -8.15
N ILE A 49 -2.22 -16.00 -9.01
CA ILE A 49 -2.29 -16.33 -10.43
C ILE A 49 -0.89 -16.27 -11.05
N PHE A 50 -0.15 -15.23 -10.75
CA PHE A 50 1.22 -15.10 -11.27
C PHE A 50 2.14 -16.19 -10.70
N SER A 51 1.97 -16.53 -9.43
CA SER A 51 2.82 -17.56 -8.82
C SER A 51 2.59 -18.94 -9.46
N ASN A 52 1.35 -19.27 -9.76
CA ASN A 52 1.04 -20.56 -10.40
C ASN A 52 1.66 -20.69 -11.79
N GLY A 53 1.91 -19.58 -12.47
CA GLY A 53 2.51 -19.59 -13.79
C GLY A 53 4.00 -19.85 -13.78
N PHE A 54 4.67 -19.68 -12.65
CA PHE A 54 6.13 -19.85 -12.58
C PHE A 54 6.59 -21.22 -12.06
N GLY A 55 5.72 -21.92 -11.36
CA GLY A 55 6.01 -23.30 -10.95
C GLY A 55 7.15 -23.49 -9.95
N ASP A 56 7.76 -22.44 -9.46
CA ASP A 56 8.89 -22.49 -8.55
C ASP A 56 8.53 -21.82 -7.24
N THR A 57 8.18 -22.62 -6.24
CA THR A 57 7.74 -22.10 -4.94
C THR A 57 8.88 -21.50 -4.12
N GLU A 58 10.12 -21.92 -4.36
CA GLU A 58 11.25 -21.38 -3.61
C GLU A 58 11.47 -19.90 -3.90
N ASN A 59 11.29 -19.47 -5.15
CA ASN A 59 11.45 -18.08 -5.53
C ASN A 59 10.41 -17.18 -4.90
N TYR A 60 9.24 -17.70 -4.55
CA TYR A 60 8.20 -16.90 -3.93
C TYR A 60 8.43 -16.66 -2.45
N MET A 61 9.19 -17.53 -1.81
CA MET A 61 9.50 -17.39 -0.40
C MET A 61 10.67 -16.45 -0.14
N SER A 62 11.40 -16.07 -1.19
CA SER A 62 12.47 -15.08 -1.06
C SER A 62 11.90 -13.65 -1.13
N ASP A 63 12.63 -12.69 -0.55
CA ASP A 63 12.23 -11.29 -0.62
C ASP A 63 12.11 -10.80 -2.06
N LYS A 64 13.02 -11.25 -2.92
CA LYS A 64 12.99 -10.90 -4.34
C LYS A 64 11.76 -11.47 -5.04
N GLY A 65 11.40 -12.71 -4.74
CA GLY A 65 10.22 -13.35 -5.32
C GLY A 65 8.94 -12.66 -4.89
N ILE A 66 8.84 -12.31 -3.61
CA ILE A 66 7.69 -11.58 -3.09
C ILE A 66 7.58 -10.21 -3.77
N PHE A 67 8.68 -9.51 -3.91
CA PHE A 67 8.70 -8.20 -4.59
C PHE A 67 8.24 -8.32 -6.05
N GLN A 68 8.71 -9.36 -6.76
CA GLN A 68 8.30 -9.57 -8.15
C GLN A 68 6.81 -9.85 -8.26
N MET A 69 6.26 -10.67 -7.37
CA MET A 69 4.83 -10.95 -7.34
C MET A 69 4.02 -9.68 -7.08
N GLN A 70 4.44 -8.90 -6.11
CA GLN A 70 3.77 -7.65 -5.79
C GLN A 70 3.86 -6.65 -6.93
N SER A 71 5.01 -6.57 -7.60
CA SER A 71 5.21 -5.69 -8.74
C SER A 71 4.26 -6.02 -9.87
N GLN A 72 4.12 -7.31 -10.19
CA GLN A 72 3.22 -7.73 -11.26
C GLN A 72 1.77 -7.49 -10.90
N ALA A 73 1.39 -7.76 -9.65
CA ALA A 73 0.03 -7.52 -9.19
C ALA A 73 -0.32 -6.03 -9.26
N ILE A 74 0.60 -5.17 -8.85
CA ILE A 74 0.40 -3.71 -8.88
C ILE A 74 0.25 -3.23 -10.33
N LYS A 75 1.08 -3.71 -11.23
CA LYS A 75 1.00 -3.35 -12.65
C LYS A 75 -0.32 -3.81 -13.27
N GLU A 76 -0.77 -4.99 -12.90
CA GLU A 76 -2.05 -5.52 -13.37
C GLU A 76 -3.22 -4.66 -12.89
N ILE A 77 -3.21 -4.31 -11.60
CA ILE A 77 -4.24 -3.44 -11.03
C ILE A 77 -4.25 -2.09 -11.76
N ALA A 78 -3.08 -1.51 -11.97
CA ALA A 78 -2.95 -0.22 -12.64
C ALA A 78 -3.40 -0.30 -14.10
N GLY A 79 -3.22 -1.46 -14.74
CA GLY A 79 -3.65 -1.66 -16.12
C GLY A 79 -5.16 -1.81 -16.27
N GLN A 80 -5.85 -2.23 -15.21
CA GLN A 80 -7.29 -2.47 -15.29
C GLN A 80 -8.14 -1.21 -15.19
N GLY A 81 -7.65 -0.16 -14.53
CA GLY A 81 -8.40 1.07 -14.37
C GLY A 81 -7.83 1.94 -13.29
N SER A 82 -8.57 2.97 -12.91
CA SER A 82 -8.18 3.89 -11.84
C SER A 82 -8.12 3.17 -10.51
N ALA A 83 -7.13 3.52 -9.70
CA ALA A 83 -6.93 2.86 -8.41
C ALA A 83 -6.10 3.73 -7.48
N ILE A 84 -6.30 3.52 -6.17
CA ILE A 84 -5.44 4.07 -5.13
C ILE A 84 -4.68 2.89 -4.54
N ILE A 85 -3.35 2.96 -4.54
CA ILE A 85 -2.52 1.87 -4.04
C ILE A 85 -1.71 2.39 -2.86
N VAL A 86 -1.88 1.77 -1.70
CA VAL A 86 -1.24 2.20 -0.46
C VAL A 86 -0.01 1.36 -0.19
N GLY A 87 1.16 1.99 -0.16
CA GLY A 87 2.42 1.35 0.18
C GLY A 87 2.94 0.40 -0.88
N ARG A 88 3.71 -0.60 -0.46
CA ARG A 88 4.27 -1.70 -1.27
C ARG A 88 5.19 -1.23 -2.39
N CYS A 89 5.82 -0.05 -2.20
CA CYS A 89 6.72 0.55 -3.21
C CYS A 89 6.02 0.79 -4.55
N SER A 90 4.70 1.04 -4.51
CA SER A 90 3.93 1.23 -5.74
C SER A 90 4.40 2.43 -6.55
N ASP A 91 4.86 3.49 -5.89
CA ASP A 91 5.43 4.66 -6.58
C ASP A 91 6.64 4.26 -7.42
N TYR A 92 7.53 3.44 -6.88
CA TYR A 92 8.69 2.94 -7.60
C TYR A 92 8.29 1.97 -8.72
N ILE A 93 7.39 1.06 -8.44
CA ILE A 93 6.95 0.05 -9.41
C ILE A 93 6.29 0.71 -10.62
N LEU A 94 5.53 1.77 -10.40
CA LEU A 94 4.78 2.46 -11.45
C LEU A 94 5.47 3.74 -11.92
N ARG A 95 6.74 3.90 -11.65
CA ARG A 95 7.46 5.16 -11.94
C ARG A 95 7.43 5.57 -13.41
N ASP A 96 7.32 4.61 -14.31
CA ASP A 96 7.31 4.89 -15.75
C ASP A 96 5.90 5.01 -16.33
N MET A 97 4.86 4.85 -15.50
CA MET A 97 3.49 4.90 -15.98
C MET A 97 2.98 6.35 -15.94
N GLU A 98 2.48 6.83 -17.07
CA GLU A 98 1.86 8.14 -17.14
C GLU A 98 0.51 8.14 -16.43
N GLY A 99 0.11 9.30 -15.90
CA GLY A 99 -1.16 9.44 -15.21
C GLY A 99 -1.13 8.98 -13.77
N THR A 100 0.06 8.84 -13.20
CA THR A 100 0.25 8.43 -11.82
C THR A 100 0.56 9.63 -10.96
N LEU A 101 -0.14 9.76 -9.85
CA LEU A 101 0.12 10.79 -8.83
C LEU A 101 0.67 10.10 -7.59
N ASP A 102 1.88 10.46 -7.20
CA ASP A 102 2.53 9.88 -6.03
C ASP A 102 2.40 10.83 -4.84
N VAL A 103 1.83 10.34 -3.75
CA VAL A 103 1.60 11.11 -2.53
C VAL A 103 2.35 10.44 -1.38
N PHE A 104 3.02 11.23 -0.58
CA PHE A 104 3.66 10.72 0.63
C PHE A 104 3.14 11.47 1.85
N LEU A 105 2.62 10.72 2.82
CA LEU A 105 2.02 11.29 4.03
C LEU A 105 3.01 11.27 5.17
N THR A 106 3.19 12.41 5.80
CA THR A 106 4.03 12.54 6.99
C THR A 106 3.21 13.15 8.12
N SER A 107 3.67 12.97 9.33
CA SER A 107 3.07 13.57 10.52
C SER A 107 4.13 13.59 11.61
N PRO A 108 4.08 14.55 12.55
CA PRO A 108 5.01 14.55 13.67
C PRO A 108 4.97 13.23 14.44
N ALA A 109 6.12 12.81 14.95
CA ALA A 109 6.25 11.52 15.61
C ALA A 109 5.32 11.37 16.81
N ASP A 110 5.12 12.45 17.58
CA ASP A 110 4.23 12.43 18.74
C ASP A 110 2.77 12.20 18.33
N ILE A 111 2.33 12.81 17.24
CA ILE A 111 0.97 12.62 16.72
C ILE A 111 0.79 11.20 16.21
N ARG A 112 1.80 10.69 15.51
CA ARG A 112 1.75 9.32 15.00
C ARG A 112 1.71 8.31 16.14
N ALA A 113 2.50 8.53 17.20
CA ALA A 113 2.49 7.66 18.37
C ALA A 113 1.13 7.66 19.06
N SER A 114 0.50 8.82 19.16
CA SER A 114 -0.83 8.93 19.74
C SER A 114 -1.86 8.11 18.94
N ARG A 115 -1.82 8.19 17.63
CA ARG A 115 -2.73 7.40 16.77
C ARG A 115 -2.49 5.90 16.93
N VAL A 116 -1.23 5.49 16.98
CA VAL A 116 -0.87 4.08 17.12
C VAL A 116 -1.34 3.57 18.48
N SER A 117 -1.12 4.35 19.55
CA SER A 117 -1.57 4.01 20.89
C SER A 117 -3.08 3.74 20.92
N GLN A 118 -3.86 4.64 20.35
CA GLN A 118 -5.32 4.51 20.33
C GLN A 118 -5.79 3.34 19.50
N ARG A 119 -5.22 3.17 18.31
CA ARG A 119 -5.67 2.14 17.37
C ARG A 119 -5.28 0.74 17.83
N ALA A 120 -4.07 0.58 18.35
CA ALA A 120 -3.56 -0.73 18.76
C ALA A 120 -3.88 -1.09 20.20
N GLY A 121 -4.40 -0.14 21.00
CA GLY A 121 -4.70 -0.38 22.39
C GLY A 121 -3.47 -0.58 23.25
N ILE A 122 -2.37 0.09 22.93
CA ILE A 122 -1.12 0.02 23.67
C ILE A 122 -0.83 1.36 24.35
N THR A 123 0.15 1.36 25.25
CA THR A 123 0.52 2.60 25.94
C THR A 123 1.19 3.56 24.98
N LEU A 124 1.16 4.85 25.33
CA LEU A 124 1.83 5.87 24.53
C LEU A 124 3.32 5.61 24.42
N GLU A 125 3.94 5.16 25.53
CA GLU A 125 5.37 4.84 25.55
C GLU A 125 5.71 3.70 24.58
N GLU A 126 4.89 2.65 24.58
CA GLU A 126 5.08 1.55 23.64
C GLU A 126 4.91 2.02 22.20
N ALA A 127 3.92 2.88 21.94
CA ALA A 127 3.68 3.44 20.62
C ALA A 127 4.85 4.31 20.15
N GLU A 128 5.43 5.10 21.06
CA GLU A 128 6.60 5.93 20.73
C GLU A 128 7.77 5.07 20.30
N LYS A 129 8.00 3.96 20.97
CA LYS A 129 9.07 3.03 20.61
C LYS A 129 8.81 2.40 19.24
N MET A 130 7.57 2.03 18.96
CA MET A 130 7.22 1.46 17.65
C MET A 130 7.45 2.46 16.53
N VAL A 131 7.03 3.71 16.72
CA VAL A 131 7.24 4.77 15.73
C VAL A 131 8.73 4.97 15.48
N GLU A 132 9.55 5.05 16.53
CA GLU A 132 10.98 5.21 16.40
C GLU A 132 11.61 4.05 15.62
N ASN A 133 11.23 2.82 15.94
CA ASN A 133 11.77 1.65 15.27
C ASN A 133 11.37 1.57 13.80
N MET A 134 10.14 1.94 13.48
CA MET A 134 9.66 1.88 12.09
C MET A 134 10.21 3.00 11.23
N ASP A 135 10.63 4.11 11.83
CA ASP A 135 11.21 5.23 11.09
C ASP A 135 12.66 5.01 10.67
N ARG A 136 13.32 3.99 11.19
CA ARG A 136 14.73 3.72 10.88
C ARG A 136 14.94 3.16 9.49
#